data_77e65e3d6e96f6b15b5b8d18c294ae99
#
_entry.id   77e65e3d6e96f6b15b5b8d18c294ae99
#
_cell.length_a   1.000
_cell.length_b   1.000
_cell.length_c   1.000
_cell.angle_alpha   90.00
_cell.angle_beta   90.00
_cell.angle_gamma   90.00
#
_symmetry.space_group_name_H-M   'P 1'
#
loop_
_entity.id
_entity.type
_entity.pdbx_description
1 polymer ?
#
loop_
_entity_poly.entity_id
_entity_poly.type
_entity_poly.pdbx_seq_one_letter_code
_entity_poly.pdbx_strand_id
1 'polypeptide(L)'
;MHHSFTAAGTGALPTSGRPEFGQASASAMSMKWSALHDAVSVVGMLAGLAAEPTRPEIRNFPAVMRDTGGWRRELAEQGIDDLSAVMEPGLAALLAVHARGANPAVPALALWQEFHASRAALLALVPPQAAAARRLS
;
A
#
# COMPACT_ATOMS: atom_id res chain seq x y z
N MET A 1 -21.01 22.72 -15.82
CA MET A 1 -20.78 22.10 -15.42
C MET A 1 -20.98 21.37 -15.07
N HIS A 2 -21.26 21.70 -15.46
CA HIS A 2 -21.21 20.92 -14.94
C HIS A 2 -21.63 20.31 -14.55
N HIS A 3 -22.07 20.66 -14.72
CA HIS A 3 -22.34 19.93 -14.11
C HIS A 3 -22.75 19.37 -13.61
N SER A 4 -23.10 19.89 -13.85
CA SER A 4 -23.41 19.27 -13.15
C SER A 4 -23.78 18.58 -12.81
N PHE A 5 -23.96 18.94 -13.09
CA PHE A 5 -24.07 18.15 -12.48
C PHE A 5 -24.53 17.58 -12.03
N THR A 6 -24.78 18.13 -12.44
CA THR A 6 -25.04 17.49 -11.78
C THR A 6 -25.12 16.67 -11.34
N ALA A 7 -25.36 17.10 -11.61
CA ALA A 7 -25.28 16.32 -10.96
C ALA A 7 -25.30 15.52 -10.55
N ALA A 8 -25.52 15.94 -10.91
CA ALA A 8 -25.48 15.16 -10.23
C ALA A 8 -25.60 14.43 -9.78
N GLY A 9 -25.85 14.73 -10.04
CA GLY A 9 -25.89 14.19 -9.23
C GLY A 9 -26.22 13.41 -8.92
N THR A 10 -26.42 13.61 -9.30
CA THR A 10 -26.66 12.88 -8.67
C THR A 10 -26.56 11.91 -8.36
N GLY A 11 -26.66 11.93 -8.37
CA GLY A 11 -26.49 11.09 -7.67
C GLY A 11 -26.66 10.15 -7.39
N ALA A 12 -26.84 10.19 -7.58
CA ALA A 12 -26.96 9.38 -6.93
C ALA A 12 -27.12 8.63 -6.58
N LEU A 13 -27.23 8.73 -6.54
CA LEU A 13 -27.23 8.04 -5.79
C LEU A 13 -27.47 7.23 -5.30
N PRO A 14 -27.64 7.21 -5.53
CA PRO A 14 -28.08 6.38 -4.78
C PRO A 14 -27.84 5.98 -3.69
N THR A 15 -27.87 6.25 -3.23
CA THR A 15 -27.65 5.83 -2.22
C THR A 15 -27.80 4.79 -1.44
N SER A 16 -28.65 4.38 -1.52
CA SER A 16 -28.69 3.12 -0.91
C SER A 16 -27.53 2.27 -1.31
N GLY A 17 -26.95 2.51 -2.36
CA GLY A 17 -25.73 1.81 -2.74
C GLY A 17 -24.51 2.24 -2.00
N ARG A 18 -24.66 2.98 -0.92
CA ARG A 18 -23.50 3.40 -0.16
C ARG A 18 -22.72 2.20 0.35
N PRO A 19 -21.40 2.19 0.17
CA PRO A 19 -20.62 1.06 0.63
C PRO A 19 -20.66 0.96 2.14
N GLU A 20 -20.54 -0.27 2.62
CA GLU A 20 -20.44 -0.49 4.03
C GLU A 20 -19.12 0.02 4.55
N PHE A 21 -19.08 0.30 5.85
CA PHE A 21 -17.90 0.85 6.48
C PHE A 21 -16.68 -0.06 6.24
N GLY A 22 -16.87 -1.38 6.38
CA GLY A 22 -15.80 -2.33 6.15
C GLY A 22 -15.27 -2.33 4.73
N GLN A 23 -16.17 -2.15 3.75
CA GLN A 23 -15.76 -2.11 2.34
C GLN A 23 -14.95 -0.85 2.04
N ALA A 24 -15.36 0.29 2.60
CA ALA A 24 -14.63 1.53 2.42
C ALA A 24 -13.23 1.42 3.02
N SER A 25 -13.11 0.82 4.20
CA SER A 25 -11.83 0.63 4.86
C SER A 25 -10.94 -0.30 4.04
N ALA A 26 -11.49 -1.40 3.52
CA ALA A 26 -10.72 -2.34 2.71
C ALA A 26 -10.24 -1.71 1.41
N SER A 27 -11.07 -0.89 0.76
CA SER A 27 -10.67 -0.18 -0.45
C SER A 27 -9.54 0.79 -0.17
N ALA A 28 -9.64 1.52 0.94
CA ALA A 28 -8.58 2.46 1.33
C ALA A 28 -7.28 1.72 1.59
N MET A 29 -7.34 0.56 2.25
CA MET A 29 -6.16 -0.26 2.52
C MET A 29 -5.52 -0.73 1.23
N SER A 30 -6.32 -1.17 0.25
CA SER A 30 -5.81 -1.62 -1.04
C SER A 30 -5.13 -0.49 -1.80
N MET A 31 -5.71 0.70 -1.78
CA MET A 31 -5.12 1.85 -2.45
C MET A 31 -3.80 2.25 -1.81
N LYS A 32 -3.74 2.26 -0.49
CA LYS A 32 -2.50 2.61 0.22
C LYS A 32 -1.42 1.57 -0.01
N TRP A 33 -1.80 0.30 -0.02
CA TRP A 33 -0.86 -0.79 -0.28
C TRP A 33 -0.25 -0.68 -1.66
N SER A 34 -1.07 -0.38 -2.67
CA SER A 34 -0.62 -0.18 -4.04
C SER A 34 0.31 1.02 -4.13
N ALA A 35 -0.07 2.14 -3.50
CA ALA A 35 0.75 3.34 -3.51
C ALA A 35 2.11 3.11 -2.84
N LEU A 36 2.15 2.32 -1.76
CA LEU A 36 3.39 1.96 -1.10
C LEU A 36 4.32 1.20 -2.04
N HIS A 37 3.78 0.27 -2.82
CA HIS A 37 4.60 -0.51 -3.73
C HIS A 37 5.06 0.31 -4.93
N ASP A 38 4.26 1.26 -5.38
CA ASP A 38 4.72 2.21 -6.39
C ASP A 38 5.88 3.04 -5.86
N ALA A 39 5.75 3.52 -4.62
CA ALA A 39 6.80 4.33 -4.01
C ALA A 39 8.09 3.53 -3.83
N VAL A 40 8.01 2.29 -3.33
CA VAL A 40 9.22 1.50 -3.11
C VAL A 40 9.88 1.09 -4.42
N SER A 41 9.11 0.97 -5.50
CA SER A 41 9.69 0.72 -6.82
C SER A 41 10.60 1.87 -7.24
N VAL A 42 10.16 3.10 -7.01
CA VAL A 42 11.00 4.28 -7.30
C VAL A 42 12.21 4.30 -6.39
N VAL A 43 12.03 4.01 -5.10
CA VAL A 43 13.15 3.95 -4.15
C VAL A 43 14.17 2.91 -4.62
N GLY A 44 13.73 1.73 -5.05
CA GLY A 44 14.61 0.70 -5.57
C GLY A 44 15.40 1.15 -6.78
N MET A 45 14.73 1.86 -7.70
CA MET A 45 15.42 2.42 -8.86
C MET A 45 16.50 3.41 -8.45
N LEU A 46 16.19 4.28 -7.49
CA LEU A 46 17.17 5.25 -6.99
C LEU A 46 18.34 4.58 -6.28
N ALA A 47 18.09 3.39 -5.72
CA ALA A 47 19.13 2.59 -5.07
C ALA A 47 19.95 1.79 -6.08
N GLY A 48 19.58 1.80 -7.36
CA GLY A 48 20.26 1.05 -8.39
C GLY A 48 19.88 -0.43 -8.44
N LEU A 49 18.74 -0.78 -7.87
CA LEU A 49 18.29 -2.17 -7.83
C LEU A 49 17.40 -2.51 -9.03
N ALA A 50 17.45 -3.78 -9.44
CA ALA A 50 16.59 -4.27 -10.50
C ALA A 50 15.14 -4.35 -9.99
N ALA A 51 14.20 -4.15 -10.90
CA ALA A 51 12.79 -4.30 -10.57
C ALA A 51 12.48 -5.75 -10.20
N GLU A 52 11.65 -5.93 -9.19
CA GLU A 52 11.21 -7.24 -8.76
C GLU A 52 9.74 -7.43 -9.08
N PRO A 53 9.34 -8.61 -9.56
CA PRO A 53 7.92 -8.88 -9.73
C PRO A 53 7.25 -9.01 -8.37
N THR A 54 6.02 -8.49 -8.27
CA THR A 54 5.25 -8.60 -7.03
C THR A 54 4.59 -9.97 -6.99
N ARG A 55 4.90 -10.74 -5.94
CA ARG A 55 4.33 -12.07 -5.78
C ARG A 55 2.86 -11.97 -5.37
N PRO A 56 2.04 -12.99 -5.74
CA PRO A 56 0.61 -12.95 -5.43
C PRO A 56 0.29 -12.75 -3.95
N GLU A 57 1.04 -13.36 -3.04
CA GLU A 57 0.77 -13.24 -1.61
C GLU A 57 0.99 -11.80 -1.12
N ILE A 58 1.89 -11.08 -1.77
CA ILE A 58 2.10 -9.66 -1.45
C ILE A 58 0.96 -8.83 -2.04
N ARG A 59 0.63 -9.07 -3.31
CA ARG A 59 -0.40 -8.31 -4.00
C ARG A 59 -1.76 -8.48 -3.35
N ASN A 60 -2.05 -9.69 -2.85
CA ASN A 60 -3.34 -10.02 -2.29
C ASN A 60 -3.47 -9.71 -0.80
N PHE A 61 -2.41 -9.18 -0.18
CA PHE A 61 -2.40 -8.93 1.27
C PHE A 61 -3.62 -8.14 1.76
N PRO A 62 -4.00 -7.01 1.11
CA PRO A 62 -5.17 -6.26 1.61
C PRO A 62 -6.45 -7.07 1.59
N ALA A 63 -6.68 -7.89 0.56
CA ALA A 63 -7.87 -8.71 0.47
C ALA A 63 -7.88 -9.78 1.57
N VAL A 64 -6.71 -10.39 1.83
CA VAL A 64 -6.59 -11.40 2.88
C VAL A 64 -6.89 -10.79 4.23
N MET A 65 -6.36 -9.60 4.50
CA MET A 65 -6.58 -8.96 5.80
C MET A 65 -8.02 -8.48 5.95
N ARG A 66 -8.65 -8.02 4.87
CA ARG A 66 -10.08 -7.69 4.90
C ARG A 66 -10.89 -8.92 5.31
N ASP A 67 -10.61 -10.08 4.71
CA ASP A 67 -11.36 -11.29 4.99
C ASP A 67 -11.06 -11.85 6.38
N THR A 68 -9.84 -11.62 6.87
CA THR A 68 -9.43 -12.04 8.22
C THR A 68 -10.18 -11.26 9.29
N GLY A 69 -10.26 -9.94 9.14
CA GLY A 69 -10.95 -9.07 10.10
C GLY A 69 -10.28 -9.01 11.46
N GLY A 70 -10.98 -8.40 12.40
CA GLY A 70 -10.57 -8.37 13.79
C GLY A 70 -9.26 -7.63 14.01
N TRP A 71 -8.54 -8.04 15.05
CA TRP A 71 -7.33 -7.34 15.48
C TRP A 71 -6.22 -7.40 14.43
N ARG A 72 -6.17 -8.48 13.65
CA ARG A 72 -5.15 -8.60 12.60
C ARG A 72 -5.35 -7.55 11.51
N ARG A 73 -6.60 -7.35 11.11
CA ARG A 73 -6.90 -6.32 10.11
C ARG A 73 -6.58 -4.93 10.67
N GLU A 74 -6.91 -4.68 11.93
CA GLU A 74 -6.62 -3.40 12.55
C GLU A 74 -5.12 -3.12 12.59
N LEU A 75 -4.33 -4.13 12.95
CA LEU A 75 -2.88 -3.99 12.94
C LEU A 75 -2.32 -3.79 11.53
N ALA A 76 -2.92 -4.44 10.54
CA ALA A 76 -2.50 -4.26 9.15
C ALA A 76 -2.78 -2.83 8.69
N GLU A 77 -3.95 -2.32 8.99
CA GLU A 77 -4.31 -0.94 8.63
C GLU A 77 -3.36 0.05 9.30
N GLN A 78 -3.10 -0.13 10.58
CA GLN A 78 -2.19 0.75 11.31
C GLN A 78 -0.78 0.67 10.76
N GLY A 79 -0.30 -0.55 10.48
CA GLY A 79 1.04 -0.74 9.95
C GLY A 79 1.22 -0.14 8.57
N ILE A 80 0.20 -0.22 7.72
CA ILE A 80 0.25 0.40 6.41
C ILE A 80 0.30 1.93 6.55
N ASP A 81 -0.49 2.50 7.46
CA ASP A 81 -0.45 3.93 7.70
C ASP A 81 0.91 4.38 8.23
N ASP A 82 1.48 3.61 9.16
CA ASP A 82 2.79 3.92 9.72
C ASP A 82 3.87 3.86 8.64
N LEU A 83 3.80 2.85 7.79
CA LEU A 83 4.78 2.67 6.72
C LEU A 83 4.65 3.79 5.68
N SER A 84 3.43 4.20 5.36
CA SER A 84 3.19 5.33 4.47
C SER A 84 3.79 6.62 5.04
N ALA A 85 3.66 6.82 6.35
CA ALA A 85 4.19 8.00 7.01
C ALA A 85 5.71 8.07 6.95
N VAL A 86 6.38 6.93 6.82
CA VAL A 86 7.83 6.88 6.64
C VAL A 86 8.20 7.02 5.16
N MET A 87 7.49 6.31 4.29
CA MET A 87 7.89 6.21 2.89
C MET A 87 7.63 7.49 2.10
N GLU A 88 6.54 8.18 2.37
CA GLU A 88 6.21 9.38 1.61
C GLU A 88 7.24 10.48 1.77
N PRO A 89 7.57 10.92 3.00
CA PRO A 89 8.61 11.94 3.15
C PRO A 89 9.99 11.41 2.78
N GLY A 90 10.25 10.10 2.98
CA GLY A 90 11.52 9.50 2.59
C GLY A 90 11.75 9.59 1.10
N LEU A 91 10.75 9.23 0.30
CA LEU A 91 10.86 9.32 -1.15
C LEU A 91 11.00 10.77 -1.60
N ALA A 92 10.24 11.69 -1.00
CA ALA A 92 10.34 13.12 -1.35
C ALA A 92 11.76 13.63 -1.10
N ALA A 93 12.37 13.23 0.01
CA ALA A 93 13.74 13.63 0.33
C ALA A 93 14.74 13.06 -0.69
N LEU A 94 14.56 11.81 -1.10
CA LEU A 94 15.44 11.19 -2.09
C LEU A 94 15.32 11.87 -3.45
N LEU A 95 14.11 12.21 -3.85
CA LEU A 95 13.90 12.91 -5.11
C LEU A 95 14.52 14.31 -5.08
N ALA A 96 14.48 14.97 -3.92
CA ALA A 96 15.13 16.29 -3.76
C ALA A 96 16.65 16.15 -3.90
N VAL A 97 17.25 15.12 -3.31
CA VAL A 97 18.68 14.85 -3.45
C VAL A 97 19.03 14.62 -4.92
N HIS A 98 18.23 13.80 -5.59
CA HIS A 98 18.45 13.49 -7.01
C HIS A 98 18.33 14.76 -7.86
N ALA A 99 17.35 15.60 -7.56
CA ALA A 99 17.12 16.82 -8.33
C ALA A 99 18.29 17.82 -8.19
N ARG A 100 19.04 17.75 -7.09
CA ARG A 100 20.21 18.60 -6.89
C ARG A 100 21.46 18.02 -7.56
N GLY A 101 21.35 16.90 -8.24
CA GLY A 101 22.48 16.26 -8.90
C GLY A 101 23.33 15.41 -7.98
N ALA A 102 22.92 15.21 -6.73
CA ALA A 102 23.61 14.32 -5.81
C ALA A 102 23.11 12.90 -5.99
N ASN A 103 23.91 11.93 -5.54
CA ASN A 103 23.58 10.53 -5.71
C ASN A 103 22.77 10.02 -4.49
N PRO A 104 21.51 9.64 -4.67
CA PRO A 104 20.68 9.19 -3.56
C PRO A 104 20.81 7.70 -3.26
N ALA A 105 21.74 6.97 -3.89
CA ALA A 105 21.74 5.51 -3.86
C ALA A 105 21.85 4.93 -2.45
N VAL A 106 22.73 5.48 -1.60
CA VAL A 106 22.95 4.94 -0.27
C VAL A 106 21.71 5.14 0.63
N PRO A 107 21.17 6.37 0.77
CA PRO A 107 19.95 6.53 1.56
C PRO A 107 18.75 5.83 0.94
N ALA A 108 18.70 5.71 -0.39
CA ALA A 108 17.61 4.97 -1.03
C ALA A 108 17.67 3.48 -0.66
N LEU A 109 18.86 2.89 -0.64
CA LEU A 109 18.98 1.50 -0.24
C LEU A 109 18.54 1.29 1.21
N ALA A 110 18.90 2.21 2.11
CA ALA A 110 18.49 2.13 3.50
C ALA A 110 16.97 2.17 3.62
N LEU A 111 16.31 3.08 2.90
CA LEU A 111 14.85 3.18 2.93
C LEU A 111 14.20 1.93 2.32
N TRP A 112 14.77 1.40 1.26
CA TRP A 112 14.29 0.18 0.62
C TRP A 112 14.35 -1.00 1.58
N GLN A 113 15.46 -1.13 2.33
CA GLN A 113 15.64 -2.20 3.31
C GLN A 113 14.64 -2.05 4.47
N GLU A 114 14.41 -0.83 4.91
CA GLU A 114 13.45 -0.55 5.97
C GLU A 114 12.04 -0.92 5.52
N PHE A 115 11.67 -0.59 4.29
CA PHE A 115 10.38 -0.97 3.75
C PHE A 115 10.20 -2.48 3.76
N HIS A 116 11.21 -3.21 3.29
CA HIS A 116 11.09 -4.67 3.18
C HIS A 116 10.98 -5.33 4.55
N ALA A 117 11.70 -4.83 5.55
CA ALA A 117 11.58 -5.35 6.91
C ALA A 117 10.19 -5.08 7.48
N SER A 118 9.66 -3.88 7.27
CA SER A 118 8.33 -3.52 7.75
C SER A 118 7.24 -4.32 7.04
N ARG A 119 7.39 -4.53 5.73
CA ARG A 119 6.44 -5.33 4.97
C ARG A 119 6.43 -6.78 5.43
N ALA A 120 7.61 -7.33 5.73
CA ALA A 120 7.70 -8.69 6.24
C ALA A 120 6.94 -8.85 7.55
N ALA A 121 7.02 -7.85 8.43
CA ALA A 121 6.27 -7.87 9.70
C ALA A 121 4.77 -7.82 9.43
N LEU A 122 4.33 -7.04 8.45
CA LEU A 122 2.92 -7.00 8.08
C LEU A 122 2.44 -8.33 7.50
N LEU A 123 3.22 -8.92 6.61
CA LEU A 123 2.86 -10.20 6.01
C LEU A 123 2.77 -11.31 7.05
N ALA A 124 3.48 -11.19 8.15
CA ALA A 124 3.40 -12.15 9.25
C ALA A 124 2.05 -12.11 9.97
N LEU A 125 1.23 -11.09 9.74
CA LEU A 125 -0.13 -11.02 10.29
C LEU A 125 -1.10 -11.96 9.59
N VAL A 126 -0.74 -12.47 8.41
CA VAL A 126 -1.59 -13.38 7.66
C VAL A 126 -1.73 -14.69 8.45
N PRO A 127 -2.97 -15.15 8.73
CA PRO A 127 -3.13 -16.39 9.48
C PRO A 127 -2.60 -17.58 8.69
N PRO A 128 -2.08 -18.62 9.38
CA PRO A 128 -1.54 -19.78 8.67
C PRO A 128 -2.53 -20.47 7.73
N GLN A 129 -3.81 -20.51 8.10
CA GLN A 129 -4.83 -21.15 7.25
C GLN A 129 -4.99 -20.39 5.93
N ALA A 130 -5.00 -19.06 5.99
CA ALA A 130 -5.13 -18.24 4.80
C ALA A 130 -3.87 -18.37 3.92
N ALA A 131 -2.70 -18.44 4.52
CA ALA A 131 -1.45 -18.60 3.79
C ALA A 131 -1.41 -19.94 3.08
N ALA A 132 -1.84 -21.01 3.75
CA ALA A 132 -1.87 -22.35 3.17
C ALA A 132 -2.86 -22.43 2.00
N ALA A 133 -4.04 -21.82 2.15
CA ALA A 133 -5.04 -21.81 1.09
C ALA A 133 -4.52 -21.07 -0.13
N ARG A 134 -3.82 -19.97 0.07
CA ARG A 134 -3.26 -19.20 -1.03
C ARG A 134 -2.19 -19.99 -1.78
N ARG A 135 -1.38 -20.75 -1.05
CA ARG A 135 -0.34 -21.56 -1.70
C ARG A 135 -0.93 -22.70 -2.52
N LEU A 136 -2.07 -23.24 -2.10
CA LEU A 136 -2.71 -24.32 -2.81
C LEU A 136 -3.54 -23.84 -4.00
N SER A 137 -3.89 -22.58 -4.03
CA SER A 137 -4.60 -21.97 -5.14
C SER A 137 -3.65 -21.69 -6.29
#